data_04e35bf0111adb2a880bbfd44e5f4094
#
_entry.id   04e35bf0111adb2a880bbfd44e5f4094
#
_cell.length_a   1.000
_cell.length_b   1.000
_cell.length_c   1.000
_cell.angle_alpha   90.00
_cell.angle_beta   90.00
_cell.angle_gamma   90.00
#
_symmetry.space_group_name_H-M   'P 1'
#
loop_
_entity.id
_entity.type
_entity.pdbx_description
1 polymer ?
#
loop_
_entity_poly.entity_id
_entity_poly.type
_entity_poly.pdbx_seq_one_letter_code
_entity_poly.pdbx_strand_id
1 'polypeptide(L)' 'MTDDRLLKTTLHPGVGAIERRDWDRLFPEDAEGWSYYTACEEAPPPGFRFHALTVEHRGTVIAAAPVFHVTYR' A
#
# COMPACT_ATOMS: atom_id res chain seq x y z
N MET A 1 -5.34 13.42 25.17
CA MET A 1 -4.57 12.17 25.04
C MET A 1 -4.68 11.63 23.61
N THR A 2 -3.57 11.37 23.03
CA THR A 2 -3.59 10.82 21.69
C THR A 2 -3.84 9.32 21.72
N ASP A 3 -4.46 8.83 20.67
CA ASP A 3 -4.75 7.42 20.54
C ASP A 3 -3.72 6.72 19.67
N ASP A 4 -2.47 7.17 19.76
CA ASP A 4 -1.40 6.61 18.94
C ASP A 4 -1.27 5.11 19.10
N ARG A 5 -1.58 4.59 20.30
CA ARG A 5 -1.50 3.16 20.55
C ARG A 5 -2.56 2.37 19.78
N LEU A 6 -3.59 3.05 19.26
CA LEU A 6 -4.63 2.42 18.48
C LEU A 6 -4.30 2.45 16.98
N LEU A 7 -3.24 3.15 16.62
CA LEU A 7 -2.77 3.22 15.24
C LEU A 7 -1.66 2.21 15.04
N LYS A 8 -1.77 1.44 13.97
CA LYS A 8 -0.76 0.46 13.63
C LYS A 8 -0.29 0.70 12.20
N THR A 9 1.00 0.93 12.04
CA THR A 9 1.59 1.11 10.72
C THR A 9 2.28 -0.18 10.31
N THR A 10 1.97 -0.66 9.13
CA THR A 10 2.56 -1.91 8.63
C THR A 10 3.17 -1.67 7.26
N LEU A 11 4.38 -2.19 7.06
CA LEU A 11 5.03 -2.20 5.75
C LEU A 11 4.77 -3.55 5.12
N HIS A 12 4.15 -3.52 3.95
CA HIS A 12 3.84 -4.73 3.19
C HIS A 12 4.81 -4.88 2.02
N PRO A 13 5.01 -6.10 1.52
CA PRO A 13 5.88 -6.32 0.36
C PRO A 13 5.36 -5.71 -0.92
N GLY A 14 4.13 -5.23 -0.95
CA GLY A 14 3.56 -4.56 -2.10
C GLY A 14 2.10 -4.28 -1.90
N VAL A 15 1.50 -3.55 -2.83
CA VAL A 15 0.06 -3.24 -2.80
C VAL A 15 -0.76 -4.53 -2.86
N GLY A 16 -0.24 -5.56 -3.55
CA GLY A 16 -0.95 -6.83 -3.66
C GLY A 16 -1.18 -7.54 -2.32
N ALA A 17 -0.45 -7.16 -1.28
CA ALA A 17 -0.65 -7.70 0.07
C ALA A 17 -1.79 -7.01 0.81
N ILE A 18 -2.32 -5.91 0.26
CA ILE A 18 -3.46 -5.20 0.82
C ILE A 18 -4.71 -5.72 0.14
N GLU A 19 -5.77 -5.99 0.89
CA GLU A 19 -7.01 -6.43 0.29
C GLU A 19 -7.55 -5.37 -0.67
N ARG A 20 -7.98 -5.81 -1.84
CA ARG A 20 -8.47 -4.89 -2.86
C ARG A 20 -9.61 -4.02 -2.35
N ARG A 21 -10.53 -4.62 -1.58
CA ARG A 21 -11.68 -3.87 -1.06
C ARG A 21 -11.25 -2.71 -0.17
N ASP A 22 -10.17 -2.89 0.60
CA ASP A 22 -9.66 -1.82 1.46
C ASP A 22 -9.04 -0.72 0.61
N TRP A 23 -8.29 -1.10 -0.41
CA TRP A 23 -7.69 -0.13 -1.32
C TRP A 23 -8.76 0.67 -2.04
N ASP A 24 -9.77 -0.01 -2.59
CA ASP A 24 -10.85 0.65 -3.33
C ASP A 24 -11.66 1.58 -2.44
N ARG A 25 -11.83 1.21 -1.17
CA ARG A 25 -12.56 2.06 -0.22
C ARG A 25 -11.80 3.35 0.07
N LEU A 26 -10.48 3.25 0.16
CA LEU A 26 -9.65 4.43 0.42
C LEU A 26 -9.48 5.32 -0.81
N PHE A 27 -9.53 4.71 -1.98
CA PHE A 27 -9.31 5.41 -3.25
C PHE A 27 -10.47 5.15 -4.20
N PRO A 28 -11.67 5.64 -3.87
CA PRO A 28 -12.87 5.31 -4.66
C PRO A 28 -12.86 5.88 -6.07
N GLU A 29 -12.03 6.89 -6.33
CA GLU A 29 -11.95 7.49 -7.66
C GLU A 29 -10.85 6.85 -8.52
N ASP A 30 -10.17 5.85 -7.99
CA ASP A 30 -9.10 5.16 -8.69
C ASP A 30 -9.41 3.67 -8.73
N ALA A 31 -10.45 3.32 -9.48
CA ALA A 31 -10.98 1.96 -9.49
C ALA A 31 -9.96 0.93 -9.98
N GLU A 32 -8.97 1.36 -10.74
CA GLU A 32 -7.98 0.44 -11.30
C GLU A 32 -6.62 0.52 -10.61
N GLY A 33 -6.50 1.34 -9.58
CA GLY A 33 -5.23 1.56 -8.92
C GLY A 33 -4.62 0.29 -8.35
N TRP A 34 -5.43 -0.50 -7.65
CA TRP A 34 -4.94 -1.74 -7.07
C TRP A 34 -4.40 -2.70 -8.13
N SER A 35 -5.17 -2.87 -9.22
CA SER A 35 -4.75 -3.74 -10.31
C SER A 35 -3.50 -3.23 -11.02
N TYR A 36 -3.42 -1.92 -11.19
CA TYR A 36 -2.25 -1.29 -11.81
C TYR A 36 -0.98 -1.57 -11.00
N TYR A 37 -1.06 -1.32 -9.69
CA TYR A 37 0.12 -1.50 -8.83
C TYR A 37 0.51 -2.97 -8.73
N THR A 38 -0.46 -3.87 -8.63
CA THR A 38 -0.13 -5.29 -8.56
C THR A 38 0.49 -5.78 -9.85
N ALA A 39 0.05 -5.27 -11.00
CA ALA A 39 0.67 -5.62 -12.27
C ALA A 39 2.12 -5.14 -12.35
N CYS A 40 2.39 -3.93 -11.83
CA CYS A 40 3.75 -3.42 -11.79
C CYS A 40 4.64 -4.27 -10.88
N GLU A 41 4.08 -4.77 -9.79
CA GLU A 41 4.84 -5.58 -8.83
C GLU A 41 5.19 -6.95 -9.40
N GLU A 42 4.36 -7.48 -10.29
CA GLU A 42 4.63 -8.78 -10.90
C GLU A 42 5.77 -8.75 -11.90
N ALA A 43 6.01 -7.59 -12.50
CA ALA A 43 7.07 -7.45 -13.51
C ALA A 43 7.79 -6.12 -13.31
N PRO A 44 8.51 -5.96 -12.19
CA PRO A 44 9.15 -4.68 -11.89
C PRO A 44 10.30 -4.39 -12.86
N PRO A 45 10.46 -3.11 -13.23
CA PRO A 45 11.64 -2.71 -13.99
C PRO A 45 12.91 -2.99 -13.17
N PRO A 46 14.05 -3.20 -13.86
CA PRO A 46 15.31 -3.42 -13.15
C PRO A 46 15.62 -2.29 -12.18
N GLY A 47 16.06 -2.63 -10.98
CA GLY A 47 16.41 -1.65 -9.97
C GLY A 47 15.25 -1.11 -9.16
N PHE A 48 14.03 -1.54 -9.46
CA PHE A 48 12.86 -1.11 -8.71
C PHE A 48 12.47 -2.15 -7.67
N ARG A 49 12.05 -1.66 -6.51
CA ARG A 49 11.43 -2.50 -5.48
C ARG A 49 10.16 -1.81 -5.04
N PHE A 50 9.14 -2.61 -4.80
CA PHE A 50 7.82 -2.10 -4.42
C PHE A 50 7.47 -2.57 -3.03
N HIS A 51 6.90 -1.66 -2.26
CA HIS A 51 6.34 -1.94 -0.95
C HIS A 51 5.05 -1.14 -0.83
N ALA A 52 4.33 -1.34 0.25
CA ALA A 52 3.16 -0.52 0.55
C ALA A 52 3.07 -0.34 2.04
N LEU A 53 2.60 0.82 2.45
CA LEU A 53 2.36 1.13 3.86
C LEU A 53 0.86 1.18 4.10
N THR A 54 0.43 0.65 5.24
CA THR A 54 -0.94 0.86 5.71
C THR A 54 -0.90 1.40 7.11
N VAL A 55 -1.94 2.16 7.45
CA VAL A 55 -2.19 2.58 8.82
C VAL A 55 -3.57 2.04 9.19
N GLU A 56 -3.64 1.33 10.30
CA GLU A 56 -4.89 0.78 10.81
C GLU A 56 -5.27 1.48 12.10
N HIS A 57 -6.56 1.65 12.28
CA HIS A 57 -7.12 2.15 13.52
C HIS A 57 -8.18 1.14 13.94
N ARG A 58 -7.92 0.48 15.08
CA ARG A 58 -8.82 -0.53 15.62
C ARG A 58 -9.17 -1.62 14.61
N GLY A 59 -8.16 -2.07 13.87
CA GLY A 59 -8.32 -3.15 12.91
C GLY A 59 -8.84 -2.74 11.55
N THR A 60 -9.13 -1.45 11.36
CA THR A 60 -9.60 -0.94 10.08
C THR A 60 -8.50 -0.15 9.40
N VAL A 61 -8.21 -0.47 8.16
CA VAL A 61 -7.23 0.28 7.37
C VAL A 61 -7.82 1.64 7.02
N ILE A 62 -7.17 2.70 7.50
CA ILE A 62 -7.64 4.07 7.31
C ILE A 62 -6.76 4.87 6.34
N ALA A 63 -5.58 4.36 6.02
CA ALA A 63 -4.69 5.02 5.07
C ALA A 63 -3.78 3.98 4.44
N ALA A 64 -3.36 4.23 3.22
CA ALA A 64 -2.43 3.36 2.51
C ALA A 64 -1.63 4.18 1.51
N ALA A 65 -0.42 3.72 1.19
CA ALA A 65 0.42 4.37 0.20
C ALA A 65 1.34 3.35 -0.45
N PRO A 66 1.52 3.42 -1.77
CA PRO A 66 2.56 2.64 -2.42
C PRO A 66 3.91 3.26 -2.14
N VAL A 67 4.96 2.44 -2.05
CA VAL A 67 6.32 2.90 -1.80
C VAL A 67 7.22 2.28 -2.85
N PHE A 68 8.06 3.12 -3.46
CA PHE A 68 8.97 2.66 -4.49
C PHE A 68 10.40 2.93 -4.06
N HIS A 69 11.26 1.97 -4.30
CA HIS A 69 12.70 2.11 -4.12
C HIS A 69 13.35 1.99 -5.48
N VAL A 70 14.24 2.90 -5.79
CA VAL A 70 14.96 2.89 -7.05
C VAL A 70 16.46 2.91 -6.73
N THR A 71 17.19 1.99 -7.35
CA THR A 71 18.63 1.93 -7.19
C THR A 71 19.30 2.64 -8.37
N TYR A 72 20.13 3.61 -8.07
CA TYR A 72 20.92 4.32 -9.09
C TYR A 72 22.36 3.87 -9.01
N ARG A 73 22.99 3.91 -10.16
CA ARG A 73 24.42 3.64 -10.26
C ARG A 73 25.12 4.73 -11.02
#